data_4103fc943fbc694a84aa7bfe85f65e8c
#
_entry.id   4103fc943fbc694a84aa7bfe85f65e8c
#
_cell.length_a   1.000
_cell.length_b   1.000
_cell.length_c   1.000
_cell.angle_alpha   90.00
_cell.angle_beta   90.00
_cell.angle_gamma   90.00
#
_symmetry.space_group_name_H-M   'P 1'
#
loop_
_entity.id
_entity.type
_entity.pdbx_description
1 polymer ?
#
loop_
_entity_poly.entity_id
_entity_poly.type
_entity_poly.pdbx_seq_one_letter_code
_entity_poly.pdbx_strand_id
1 'polypeptide(L)'
;MIKLTVVIVGPEPLVHKISKIASEFNELKTKSLFYEKVEESVKLVRELQEPKDIYIFAGPTPFFIAKVTIPLDVISYYITFEGSDIYRLLLEVFEVYHHYPIISYDIVEPHYLEEIYEEMRISSIPYQLITFNEDPVDSDGLANYHLNLWKEGKVQVIATTLNSVYERLTFLNIPVFLIKHTNANIRDTLRKAVLSGLNQKQEEAQITVLQFQMIQDESERNDRLQQECLFIKERIVEFGNLLFSSTNLSDSEIITLYTTRGVFEKVTKKWSDFSFLKELNELFTV
;
A
#
# COMPACT_ATOMS: atom_id res chain seq x y z
N MET A 1 18.05 -15.25 3.11
CA MET A 1 16.74 -15.04 2.44
C MET A 1 16.21 -13.68 2.88
N ILE A 2 15.86 -12.82 1.95
CA ILE A 2 15.33 -11.47 2.24
C ILE A 2 13.97 -11.63 2.93
N LYS A 3 13.78 -10.93 4.05
CA LYS A 3 12.50 -10.87 4.76
C LYS A 3 11.88 -9.49 4.56
N LEU A 4 10.61 -9.47 4.18
CA LEU A 4 9.81 -8.26 4.02
C LEU A 4 8.90 -8.10 5.25
N THR A 5 8.98 -6.95 5.89
CA THR A 5 8.08 -6.60 7.01
C THR A 5 6.78 -6.06 6.45
N VAL A 6 5.71 -6.83 6.63
CA VAL A 6 4.36 -6.50 6.11
C VAL A 6 3.44 -6.15 7.27
N VAL A 7 2.82 -4.99 7.19
CA VAL A 7 1.82 -4.51 8.14
C VAL A 7 0.44 -4.72 7.55
N ILE A 8 -0.37 -5.55 8.22
CA ILE A 8 -1.75 -5.84 7.81
C ILE A 8 -2.70 -5.00 8.64
N VAL A 9 -3.56 -4.21 7.98
CA VAL A 9 -4.48 -3.25 8.60
C VAL A 9 -5.92 -3.61 8.28
N GLY A 10 -6.75 -3.83 9.29
CA GLY A 10 -8.15 -4.22 9.06
C GLY A 10 -8.90 -4.60 10.33
N PRO A 11 -10.17 -5.06 10.18
CA PRO A 11 -10.91 -5.68 11.26
C PRO A 11 -10.24 -6.98 11.73
N GLU A 12 -10.25 -7.23 13.03
CA GLU A 12 -9.51 -8.34 13.66
C GLU A 12 -9.73 -9.71 12.97
N PRO A 13 -10.97 -10.17 12.69
CA PRO A 13 -11.19 -11.48 12.06
C PRO A 13 -10.56 -11.60 10.67
N LEU A 14 -10.59 -10.50 9.90
CA LEU A 14 -10.04 -10.47 8.54
C LEU A 14 -8.51 -10.40 8.56
N VAL A 15 -7.93 -9.61 9.46
CA VAL A 15 -6.47 -9.55 9.66
C VAL A 15 -5.93 -10.91 10.08
N HIS A 16 -6.60 -11.63 10.97
CA HIS A 16 -6.20 -13.00 11.33
C HIS A 16 -6.24 -13.95 10.13
N LYS A 17 -7.28 -13.85 9.30
CA LYS A 17 -7.38 -14.64 8.06
C LYS A 17 -6.24 -14.32 7.10
N ILE A 18 -5.95 -13.03 6.86
CA ILE A 18 -4.85 -12.59 6.00
C ILE A 18 -3.51 -13.06 6.56
N SER A 19 -3.26 -12.88 7.86
CA SER A 19 -2.02 -13.30 8.53
C SER A 19 -1.78 -14.81 8.43
N LYS A 20 -2.85 -15.60 8.56
CA LYS A 20 -2.78 -17.06 8.37
C LYS A 20 -2.34 -17.42 6.95
N ILE A 21 -2.89 -16.76 5.94
CA ILE A 21 -2.48 -17.01 4.54
C ILE A 21 -1.07 -16.46 4.29
N ALA A 22 -0.72 -15.32 4.88
CA ALA A 22 0.62 -14.75 4.76
C ALA A 22 1.72 -15.65 5.34
N SER A 23 1.39 -16.50 6.32
CA SER A 23 2.34 -17.51 6.86
C SER A 23 2.73 -18.59 5.86
N GLU A 24 2.03 -18.73 4.73
CA GLU A 24 2.41 -19.60 3.61
C GLU A 24 3.64 -19.05 2.84
N PHE A 25 3.97 -17.76 3.02
CA PHE A 25 5.04 -17.07 2.32
C PHE A 25 6.27 -16.91 3.23
N ASN A 26 7.32 -17.61 2.89
CA ASN A 26 8.57 -17.59 3.68
C ASN A 26 9.27 -16.23 3.68
N GLU A 27 8.98 -15.38 2.72
CA GLU A 27 9.53 -14.03 2.56
C GLU A 27 8.92 -13.03 3.52
N LEU A 28 7.73 -13.30 4.07
CA LEU A 28 6.98 -12.35 4.86
C LEU A 28 7.23 -12.49 6.37
N LYS A 29 7.34 -11.34 7.03
CA LYS A 29 7.19 -11.16 8.48
C LYS A 29 6.02 -10.22 8.70
N THR A 30 4.92 -10.71 9.27
CA THR A 30 3.69 -9.95 9.41
C THR A 30 3.59 -9.25 10.76
N LYS A 31 3.02 -8.04 10.76
CA LYS A 31 2.52 -7.31 11.91
C LYS A 31 1.07 -6.95 11.67
N SER A 32 0.24 -7.07 12.69
CA SER A 32 -1.21 -6.83 12.60
C SER A 32 -1.58 -5.53 13.30
N LEU A 33 -2.41 -4.72 12.64
CA LEU A 33 -3.07 -3.54 13.19
C LEU A 33 -4.59 -3.72 13.04
N PHE A 34 -5.30 -3.63 14.15
CA PHE A 34 -6.73 -3.86 14.21
C PHE A 34 -7.49 -2.55 14.42
N TYR A 35 -8.63 -2.43 13.76
CA TYR A 35 -9.59 -1.37 14.01
C TYR A 35 -11.01 -1.94 14.16
N GLU A 36 -11.86 -1.24 14.89
CA GLU A 36 -13.30 -1.50 14.95
C GLU A 36 -14.03 -0.65 13.89
N LYS A 37 -13.62 0.61 13.75
CA LYS A 37 -14.13 1.53 12.73
C LYS A 37 -13.05 1.84 11.70
N VAL A 38 -13.44 1.87 10.44
CA VAL A 38 -12.51 2.04 9.31
C VAL A 38 -11.72 3.35 9.37
N GLU A 39 -12.28 4.40 9.97
CA GLU A 39 -11.67 5.71 10.15
C GLU A 39 -10.42 5.66 11.05
N GLU A 40 -10.33 4.67 11.94
CA GLU A 40 -9.18 4.48 12.83
C GLU A 40 -7.91 4.06 12.08
N SER A 41 -8.05 3.57 10.83
CA SER A 41 -6.92 3.19 9.99
C SER A 41 -5.89 4.30 9.80
N VAL A 42 -6.33 5.56 9.70
CA VAL A 42 -5.46 6.74 9.58
C VAL A 42 -4.55 6.89 10.79
N LYS A 43 -5.12 6.78 11.98
CA LYS A 43 -4.38 6.89 13.24
C LYS A 43 -3.37 5.75 13.38
N LEU A 44 -3.79 4.52 13.13
CA LEU A 44 -2.95 3.34 13.21
C LEU A 44 -1.72 3.42 12.30
N VAL A 45 -1.91 3.87 11.05
CA VAL A 45 -0.82 4.05 10.08
C VAL A 45 0.14 5.16 10.52
N ARG A 46 -0.40 6.30 11.01
CA ARG A 46 0.39 7.46 11.44
C ARG A 46 1.23 7.17 12.68
N GLU A 47 0.69 6.42 13.65
CA GLU A 47 1.36 6.13 14.92
C GLU A 47 2.41 5.02 14.79
N LEU A 48 2.41 4.25 13.71
CA LEU A 48 3.38 3.17 13.52
C LEU A 48 4.74 3.72 13.08
N GLN A 49 5.68 3.82 14.03
CA GLN A 49 7.05 4.28 13.79
C GLN A 49 8.03 3.17 13.37
N GLU A 50 7.65 1.91 13.53
CA GLU A 50 8.52 0.78 13.22
C GLU A 50 8.82 0.66 11.71
N PRO A 51 10.02 0.16 11.33
CA PRO A 51 10.35 -0.11 9.95
C PRO A 51 9.39 -1.11 9.30
N LYS A 52 8.97 -0.82 8.09
CA LYS A 52 8.07 -1.64 7.29
C LYS A 52 8.37 -1.48 5.82
N ASP A 53 8.19 -2.56 5.09
CA ASP A 53 8.37 -2.57 3.64
C ASP A 53 7.03 -2.41 2.91
N ILE A 54 5.97 -3.00 3.46
CA ILE A 54 4.67 -3.10 2.78
C ILE A 54 3.52 -2.90 3.76
N TYR A 55 2.50 -2.14 3.35
CA TYR A 55 1.18 -2.16 3.97
C TYR A 55 0.22 -3.03 3.14
N ILE A 56 -0.59 -3.85 3.82
CA ILE A 56 -1.73 -4.55 3.22
C ILE A 56 -2.99 -4.18 4.00
N PHE A 57 -3.90 -3.52 3.32
CA PHE A 57 -5.20 -3.16 3.88
C PHE A 57 -6.22 -4.24 3.55
N ALA A 58 -7.08 -4.51 4.50
CA ALA A 58 -8.12 -5.53 4.38
C ALA A 58 -9.21 -5.23 3.34
N GLY A 59 -9.20 -4.04 2.75
CA GLY A 59 -10.11 -3.61 1.69
C GLY A 59 -9.78 -2.21 1.16
N PRO A 60 -10.51 -1.73 0.14
CA PRO A 60 -10.26 -0.43 -0.49
C PRO A 60 -10.50 0.74 0.47
N THR A 61 -11.59 0.72 1.23
CA THR A 61 -11.98 1.84 2.11
C THR A 61 -10.89 2.25 3.10
N PRO A 62 -10.33 1.35 3.96
CA PRO A 62 -9.26 1.74 4.88
C PRO A 62 -8.00 2.20 4.16
N PHE A 63 -7.72 1.67 2.96
CA PHE A 63 -6.59 2.11 2.15
C PHE A 63 -6.76 3.56 1.68
N PHE A 64 -7.89 3.90 1.04
CA PHE A 64 -8.10 5.25 0.51
C PHE A 64 -8.13 6.30 1.60
N ILE A 65 -8.73 5.99 2.76
CA ILE A 65 -8.75 6.89 3.92
C ILE A 65 -7.34 7.11 4.48
N ALA A 66 -6.52 6.06 4.59
CA ALA A 66 -5.18 6.13 5.16
C ALA A 66 -4.09 6.56 4.15
N LYS A 67 -4.35 6.53 2.84
CA LYS A 67 -3.37 6.71 1.76
C LYS A 67 -2.47 7.93 1.93
N VAL A 68 -3.05 9.07 2.34
CA VAL A 68 -2.30 10.32 2.54
C VAL A 68 -1.31 10.27 3.71
N THR A 69 -1.41 9.27 4.58
CA THR A 69 -0.53 9.09 5.74
C THR A 69 0.54 8.04 5.51
N ILE A 70 0.47 7.30 4.40
CA ILE A 70 1.45 6.27 4.06
C ILE A 70 2.69 6.96 3.49
N PRO A 71 3.91 6.66 3.99
CA PRO A 71 5.13 7.17 3.42
C PRO A 71 5.28 6.76 1.94
N LEU A 72 5.81 7.67 1.10
CA LEU A 72 5.92 7.46 -0.36
C LEU A 72 6.85 6.31 -0.76
N ASP A 73 7.76 5.94 0.12
CA ASP A 73 8.74 4.87 -0.06
C ASP A 73 8.24 3.50 0.43
N VAL A 74 7.05 3.46 1.02
CA VAL A 74 6.45 2.21 1.51
C VAL A 74 5.42 1.71 0.50
N ILE A 75 5.61 0.48 0.04
CA ILE A 75 4.65 -0.19 -0.86
C ILE A 75 3.32 -0.38 -0.13
N SER A 76 2.23 -0.15 -0.81
CA SER A 76 0.91 -0.36 -0.20
C SER A 76 -0.05 -1.04 -1.17
N TYR A 77 -0.74 -2.04 -0.67
CA TYR A 77 -1.79 -2.80 -1.35
C TYR A 77 -3.05 -2.84 -0.50
N TYR A 78 -4.17 -3.05 -1.13
CA TYR A 78 -5.40 -3.46 -0.47
C TYR A 78 -5.97 -4.69 -1.18
N ILE A 79 -6.72 -5.49 -0.44
CA ILE A 79 -7.41 -6.64 -1.01
C ILE A 79 -8.66 -6.13 -1.70
N THR A 80 -8.72 -6.29 -3.03
CA THR A 80 -9.87 -5.92 -3.85
C THR A 80 -11.01 -6.91 -3.65
N PHE A 81 -12.25 -6.49 -3.89
CA PHE A 81 -13.36 -7.41 -4.05
C PHE A 81 -13.42 -7.82 -5.53
N GLU A 82 -13.21 -9.09 -5.79
CA GLU A 82 -13.16 -9.66 -7.14
C GLU A 82 -14.34 -10.57 -7.42
N GLY A 83 -14.48 -10.99 -8.67
CA GLY A 83 -15.57 -11.87 -9.10
C GLY A 83 -15.77 -13.10 -8.23
N SER A 84 -14.68 -13.73 -7.77
CA SER A 84 -14.75 -14.91 -6.89
C SER A 84 -15.46 -14.64 -5.55
N ASP A 85 -15.36 -13.42 -5.04
CA ASP A 85 -16.01 -13.03 -3.77
C ASP A 85 -17.52 -12.86 -3.96
N ILE A 86 -17.91 -12.34 -5.13
CA ILE A 86 -19.31 -12.14 -5.52
C ILE A 86 -19.98 -13.48 -5.86
N TYR A 87 -19.32 -14.36 -6.61
CA TYR A 87 -19.84 -15.72 -6.85
C TYR A 87 -20.12 -16.46 -5.54
N ARG A 88 -19.20 -16.36 -4.59
CA ARG A 88 -19.38 -16.96 -3.27
C ARG A 88 -20.57 -16.37 -2.54
N LEU A 89 -20.72 -15.04 -2.55
CA LEU A 89 -21.88 -14.37 -1.96
C LEU A 89 -23.18 -14.87 -2.60
N LEU A 90 -23.28 -14.91 -3.94
CA LEU A 90 -24.47 -15.35 -4.65
C LEU A 90 -24.83 -16.80 -4.37
N LEU A 91 -23.83 -17.68 -4.17
CA LEU A 91 -24.06 -19.05 -3.70
C LEU A 91 -24.61 -19.06 -2.28
N GLU A 92 -24.06 -18.29 -1.34
CA GLU A 92 -24.56 -18.19 0.04
C GLU A 92 -26.03 -17.66 0.05
N VAL A 93 -26.35 -16.67 -0.79
CA VAL A 93 -27.71 -16.15 -0.96
C VAL A 93 -28.66 -17.21 -1.53
N PHE A 94 -28.22 -17.95 -2.56
CA PHE A 94 -29.04 -18.98 -3.17
C PHE A 94 -29.30 -20.15 -2.21
N GLU A 95 -28.34 -20.52 -1.36
CA GLU A 95 -28.54 -21.55 -0.33
C GLU A 95 -29.66 -21.18 0.66
N VAL A 96 -29.80 -19.89 0.97
CA VAL A 96 -30.81 -19.39 1.92
C VAL A 96 -32.18 -19.20 1.26
N TYR A 97 -32.20 -18.60 0.06
CA TYR A 97 -33.46 -18.17 -0.59
C TYR A 97 -33.98 -19.16 -1.65
N HIS A 98 -33.14 -20.07 -2.14
CA HIS A 98 -33.41 -20.97 -3.27
C HIS A 98 -33.80 -20.29 -4.59
N HIS A 99 -33.55 -18.97 -4.66
CA HIS A 99 -33.63 -18.12 -5.86
C HIS A 99 -32.71 -16.91 -5.65
N TYR A 100 -32.51 -16.10 -6.69
CA TYR A 100 -31.77 -14.85 -6.58
C TYR A 100 -32.73 -13.70 -6.31
N PRO A 101 -32.72 -13.09 -5.11
CA PRO A 101 -33.51 -11.89 -4.79
C PRO A 101 -32.91 -10.64 -5.40
N ILE A 102 -33.65 -9.51 -5.34
CA ILE A 102 -33.10 -8.20 -5.64
C ILE A 102 -32.15 -7.78 -4.51
N ILE A 103 -30.86 -7.58 -4.84
CA ILE A 103 -29.81 -7.29 -3.87
C ILE A 103 -29.33 -5.84 -3.98
N SER A 104 -29.07 -5.19 -2.85
CA SER A 104 -28.33 -3.94 -2.77
C SER A 104 -26.88 -4.23 -2.44
N TYR A 105 -25.95 -3.75 -3.26
CA TYR A 105 -24.51 -3.89 -3.10
C TYR A 105 -23.85 -2.56 -2.74
N ASP A 106 -22.74 -2.62 -2.04
CA ASP A 106 -21.84 -1.48 -1.82
C ASP A 106 -20.39 -1.81 -2.21
N ILE A 107 -19.65 -0.77 -2.62
CA ILE A 107 -18.17 -0.78 -2.77
C ILE A 107 -17.64 -1.96 -3.61
N VAL A 108 -18.41 -2.40 -4.59
CA VAL A 108 -18.02 -3.40 -5.58
C VAL A 108 -17.89 -2.70 -6.93
N GLU A 109 -16.89 -3.11 -7.72
CA GLU A 109 -16.72 -2.59 -9.08
C GLU A 109 -17.89 -3.02 -9.97
N PRO A 110 -18.55 -2.09 -10.70
CA PRO A 110 -19.73 -2.39 -11.50
C PRO A 110 -19.52 -3.51 -12.51
N HIS A 111 -18.37 -3.52 -13.18
CA HIS A 111 -18.07 -4.51 -14.21
C HIS A 111 -18.10 -5.96 -13.70
N TYR A 112 -17.66 -6.20 -12.44
CA TYR A 112 -17.76 -7.55 -11.86
C TYR A 112 -19.22 -8.02 -11.69
N LEU A 113 -20.11 -7.12 -11.27
CA LEU A 113 -21.52 -7.47 -11.15
C LEU A 113 -22.16 -7.76 -12.51
N GLU A 114 -21.88 -6.89 -13.51
CA GLU A 114 -22.39 -7.04 -14.87
C GLU A 114 -21.96 -8.38 -15.47
N GLU A 115 -20.67 -8.68 -15.47
CA GLU A 115 -20.12 -9.93 -15.97
C GLU A 115 -20.71 -11.16 -15.25
N ILE A 116 -20.76 -11.15 -13.93
CA ILE A 116 -21.25 -12.28 -13.14
C ILE A 116 -22.74 -12.52 -13.37
N TYR A 117 -23.55 -11.44 -13.41
CA TYR A 117 -24.97 -11.56 -13.67
C TYR A 117 -25.26 -12.11 -15.08
N GLU A 118 -24.41 -11.75 -16.07
CA GLU A 118 -24.47 -12.29 -17.42
C GLU A 118 -24.06 -13.79 -17.44
N GLU A 119 -22.91 -14.14 -16.88
CA GLU A 119 -22.41 -15.52 -16.85
C GLU A 119 -23.34 -16.46 -16.11
N MET A 120 -23.92 -16.03 -15.01
CA MET A 120 -24.91 -16.80 -14.25
C MET A 120 -26.31 -16.82 -14.89
N ARG A 121 -26.54 -16.06 -15.97
CA ARG A 121 -27.82 -15.91 -16.66
C ARG A 121 -28.93 -15.37 -15.78
N ILE A 122 -28.58 -14.44 -14.88
CA ILE A 122 -29.50 -13.74 -13.98
C ILE A 122 -29.63 -12.24 -14.31
N SER A 123 -29.19 -11.80 -15.48
CA SER A 123 -29.21 -10.39 -15.92
C SER A 123 -30.62 -9.76 -15.93
N SER A 124 -31.68 -10.58 -15.93
CA SER A 124 -33.05 -10.12 -15.79
C SER A 124 -33.44 -9.68 -14.37
N ILE A 125 -32.62 -10.00 -13.38
CA ILE A 125 -32.84 -9.65 -11.98
C ILE A 125 -32.13 -8.30 -11.72
N PRO A 126 -32.88 -7.23 -11.37
CA PRO A 126 -32.25 -5.95 -11.07
C PRO A 126 -31.46 -6.01 -9.75
N TYR A 127 -30.48 -5.13 -9.63
CA TYR A 127 -29.76 -4.89 -8.38
C TYR A 127 -29.62 -3.37 -8.16
N GLN A 128 -29.26 -2.99 -6.95
CA GLN A 128 -28.87 -1.63 -6.59
C GLN A 128 -27.40 -1.64 -6.21
N LEU A 129 -26.63 -0.69 -6.71
CA LEU A 129 -25.19 -0.59 -6.43
C LEU A 129 -24.84 0.83 -6.00
N ILE A 130 -24.14 0.93 -4.88
CA ILE A 130 -23.43 2.16 -4.49
C ILE A 130 -21.97 1.99 -4.85
N THR A 131 -21.49 2.79 -5.80
CA THR A 131 -20.08 2.87 -6.15
C THR A 131 -19.33 3.77 -5.17
N PHE A 132 -18.08 3.45 -4.92
CA PHE A 132 -17.18 4.27 -4.12
C PHE A 132 -16.64 5.43 -4.98
N ASN A 133 -16.99 6.66 -4.65
CA ASN A 133 -16.48 7.87 -5.28
C ASN A 133 -15.48 8.54 -4.34
N GLU A 134 -14.27 8.02 -4.16
CA GLU A 134 -13.12 8.60 -3.42
C GLU A 134 -13.41 9.46 -2.15
N ASP A 135 -14.66 9.77 -1.87
CA ASP A 135 -15.10 10.46 -0.67
C ASP A 135 -15.03 9.54 0.55
N PRO A 136 -14.76 10.06 1.74
CA PRO A 136 -14.73 9.25 2.97
C PRO A 136 -16.05 8.50 3.14
N VAL A 137 -15.98 7.17 3.16
CA VAL A 137 -17.18 6.35 3.36
C VAL A 137 -17.69 6.56 4.78
N ASP A 138 -18.87 7.15 4.89
CA ASP A 138 -19.64 7.19 6.12
C ASP A 138 -20.39 5.86 6.29
N SER A 139 -19.90 5.00 7.17
CA SER A 139 -20.52 3.70 7.47
C SER A 139 -21.97 3.83 7.92
N ASP A 140 -22.30 4.88 8.68
CA ASP A 140 -23.66 5.12 9.15
C ASP A 140 -24.57 5.59 8.02
N GLY A 141 -24.08 6.46 7.15
CA GLY A 141 -24.79 6.89 5.93
C GLY A 141 -25.07 5.72 5.00
N LEU A 142 -24.09 4.84 4.81
CA LEU A 142 -24.22 3.65 3.98
C LEU A 142 -25.26 2.67 4.54
N ALA A 143 -25.23 2.39 5.83
CA ALA A 143 -26.22 1.54 6.48
C ALA A 143 -27.64 2.13 6.36
N ASN A 144 -27.79 3.45 6.51
CA ASN A 144 -29.09 4.12 6.35
C ASN A 144 -29.59 4.05 4.90
N TYR A 145 -28.72 4.18 3.91
CA TYR A 145 -29.08 4.04 2.51
C TYR A 145 -29.65 2.65 2.21
N HIS A 146 -28.95 1.60 2.59
CA HIS A 146 -29.40 0.22 2.44
C HIS A 146 -30.73 -0.03 3.14
N LEU A 147 -30.85 0.47 4.39
CA LEU A 147 -32.07 0.35 5.17
C LEU A 147 -33.27 1.02 4.48
N ASN A 148 -33.06 2.18 3.87
CA ASN A 148 -34.14 2.88 3.14
C ASN A 148 -34.59 2.10 1.90
N LEU A 149 -33.65 1.57 1.10
CA LEU A 149 -33.99 0.73 -0.05
C LEU A 149 -34.78 -0.52 0.36
N TRP A 150 -34.42 -1.13 1.46
CA TRP A 150 -35.13 -2.28 1.99
C TRP A 150 -36.54 -1.92 2.50
N LYS A 151 -36.69 -0.83 3.26
CA LYS A 151 -37.99 -0.34 3.74
C LYS A 151 -38.93 0.06 2.61
N GLU A 152 -38.40 0.60 1.53
CA GLU A 152 -39.16 0.95 0.32
C GLU A 152 -39.51 -0.26 -0.54
N GLY A 153 -39.09 -1.45 -0.17
CA GLY A 153 -39.33 -2.68 -0.93
C GLY A 153 -38.56 -2.76 -2.26
N LYS A 154 -37.56 -1.88 -2.47
CA LYS A 154 -36.73 -1.85 -3.69
C LYS A 154 -35.75 -2.99 -3.74
N VAL A 155 -35.33 -3.50 -2.58
CA VAL A 155 -34.41 -4.64 -2.45
C VAL A 155 -34.95 -5.59 -1.38
N GLN A 156 -34.59 -6.85 -1.52
CA GLN A 156 -34.99 -7.93 -0.60
C GLN A 156 -33.84 -8.32 0.33
N VAL A 157 -32.61 -8.14 -0.15
CA VAL A 157 -31.37 -8.52 0.54
C VAL A 157 -30.34 -7.43 0.37
N ILE A 158 -29.48 -7.29 1.36
CA ILE A 158 -28.34 -6.38 1.34
C ILE A 158 -27.05 -7.19 1.34
N ALA A 159 -26.10 -6.79 0.51
CA ALA A 159 -24.74 -7.34 0.47
C ALA A 159 -23.75 -6.18 0.70
N THR A 160 -23.07 -6.20 1.82
CA THR A 160 -22.12 -5.14 2.21
C THR A 160 -20.69 -5.66 2.32
N THR A 161 -19.76 -4.80 2.00
CA THR A 161 -18.31 -5.05 2.19
C THR A 161 -17.82 -4.62 3.57
N LEU A 162 -18.60 -3.80 4.31
CA LEU A 162 -18.21 -3.23 5.59
C LEU A 162 -18.80 -4.02 6.78
N ASN A 163 -17.93 -4.44 7.68
CA ASN A 163 -18.31 -5.19 8.87
C ASN A 163 -19.26 -4.39 9.78
N SER A 164 -18.98 -3.09 9.97
CA SER A 164 -19.83 -2.19 10.77
C SER A 164 -21.25 -2.04 10.23
N VAL A 165 -21.41 -1.98 8.90
CA VAL A 165 -22.72 -1.96 8.23
C VAL A 165 -23.44 -3.30 8.42
N TYR A 166 -22.72 -4.42 8.22
CA TYR A 166 -23.25 -5.77 8.42
C TYR A 166 -23.77 -5.97 9.85
N GLU A 167 -22.97 -5.62 10.86
CA GLU A 167 -23.34 -5.78 12.29
C GLU A 167 -24.57 -4.93 12.63
N ARG A 168 -24.60 -3.66 12.18
CA ARG A 168 -25.73 -2.76 12.41
C ARG A 168 -27.03 -3.28 11.78
N LEU A 169 -26.99 -3.72 10.52
CA LEU A 169 -28.17 -4.23 9.83
C LEU A 169 -28.62 -5.58 10.41
N THR A 170 -27.68 -6.44 10.81
CA THR A 170 -27.98 -7.68 11.52
C THR A 170 -28.70 -7.43 12.85
N PHE A 171 -28.21 -6.43 13.64
CA PHE A 171 -28.87 -6.03 14.89
C PHE A 171 -30.31 -5.56 14.68
N LEU A 172 -30.59 -4.94 13.52
CA LEU A 172 -31.94 -4.51 13.14
C LEU A 172 -32.79 -5.63 12.52
N ASN A 173 -32.29 -6.89 12.50
CA ASN A 173 -32.93 -8.04 11.86
C ASN A 173 -33.21 -7.82 10.35
N ILE A 174 -32.39 -7.06 9.65
CA ILE A 174 -32.46 -6.84 8.21
C ILE A 174 -31.69 -7.96 7.50
N PRO A 175 -32.24 -8.54 6.41
CA PRO A 175 -31.53 -9.54 5.62
C PRO A 175 -30.24 -8.96 5.00
N VAL A 176 -29.10 -9.32 5.54
CA VAL A 176 -27.80 -8.80 5.12
C VAL A 176 -26.75 -9.91 5.06
N PHE A 177 -25.92 -9.87 4.03
CA PHE A 177 -24.76 -10.74 3.85
C PHE A 177 -23.49 -9.89 3.82
N LEU A 178 -22.43 -10.38 4.45
CA LEU A 178 -21.13 -9.78 4.38
C LEU A 178 -20.34 -10.35 3.18
N ILE A 179 -19.94 -9.50 2.25
CA ILE A 179 -19.03 -9.91 1.16
C ILE A 179 -17.64 -10.15 1.77
N LYS A 180 -17.16 -11.40 1.67
CA LYS A 180 -15.90 -11.81 2.29
C LYS A 180 -14.90 -12.19 1.21
N HIS A 181 -13.69 -11.71 1.31
CA HIS A 181 -12.61 -12.13 0.43
C HIS A 181 -12.37 -13.64 0.45
N THR A 182 -12.21 -14.23 -0.73
CA THR A 182 -11.77 -15.62 -0.89
C THR A 182 -10.29 -15.77 -0.50
N ASN A 183 -9.88 -16.98 -0.13
CA ASN A 183 -8.47 -17.24 0.16
C ASN A 183 -7.59 -17.07 -1.09
N ALA A 184 -8.14 -17.33 -2.28
CA ALA A 184 -7.45 -17.15 -3.55
C ALA A 184 -7.09 -15.68 -3.76
N ASN A 185 -8.08 -14.79 -3.63
CA ASN A 185 -7.90 -13.34 -3.79
C ASN A 185 -6.87 -12.78 -2.78
N ILE A 186 -6.98 -13.16 -1.50
CA ILE A 186 -5.99 -12.76 -0.48
C ILE A 186 -4.59 -13.23 -0.88
N ARG A 187 -4.44 -14.49 -1.33
CA ARG A 187 -3.15 -15.06 -1.74
C ARG A 187 -2.56 -14.33 -2.94
N ASP A 188 -3.39 -13.94 -3.90
CA ASP A 188 -2.92 -13.21 -5.09
C ASP A 188 -2.45 -11.80 -4.76
N THR A 189 -3.14 -11.10 -3.86
CA THR A 189 -2.68 -9.79 -3.36
C THR A 189 -1.35 -9.93 -2.62
N LEU A 190 -1.19 -10.95 -1.77
CA LEU A 190 0.07 -11.22 -1.06
C LEU A 190 1.21 -11.56 -2.03
N ARG A 191 0.96 -12.33 -3.10
CA ARG A 191 1.96 -12.61 -4.14
C ARG A 191 2.43 -11.33 -4.85
N LYS A 192 1.49 -10.47 -5.25
CA LYS A 192 1.80 -9.17 -5.85
C LYS A 192 2.66 -8.33 -4.91
N ALA A 193 2.30 -8.29 -3.63
CA ALA A 193 3.04 -7.55 -2.60
C ALA A 193 4.47 -8.10 -2.40
N VAL A 194 4.64 -9.43 -2.31
CA VAL A 194 5.96 -10.08 -2.20
C VAL A 194 6.82 -9.74 -3.41
N LEU A 195 6.28 -9.89 -4.62
CA LEU A 195 7.03 -9.61 -5.85
C LEU A 195 7.50 -8.17 -5.90
N SER A 196 6.62 -7.21 -5.60
CA SER A 196 6.98 -5.77 -5.57
C SER A 196 8.01 -5.45 -4.50
N GLY A 197 7.85 -6.02 -3.30
CA GLY A 197 8.81 -5.82 -2.20
C GLY A 197 10.19 -6.40 -2.51
N LEU A 198 10.26 -7.58 -3.11
CA LEU A 198 11.53 -8.18 -3.52
C LEU A 198 12.20 -7.37 -4.64
N ASN A 199 11.43 -6.90 -5.64
CA ASN A 199 11.94 -6.04 -6.70
C ASN A 199 12.51 -4.74 -6.14
N GLN A 200 11.79 -4.08 -5.23
CA GLN A 200 12.27 -2.86 -4.57
C GLN A 200 13.58 -3.12 -3.81
N LYS A 201 13.66 -4.20 -3.03
CA LYS A 201 14.92 -4.57 -2.33
C LYS A 201 16.06 -4.86 -3.28
N GLN A 202 15.79 -5.49 -4.40
CA GLN A 202 16.79 -5.76 -5.43
C GLN A 202 17.26 -4.46 -6.10
N GLU A 203 16.37 -3.54 -6.39
CA GLU A 203 16.70 -2.22 -6.93
C GLU A 203 17.53 -1.40 -5.92
N GLU A 204 17.12 -1.38 -4.64
CA GLU A 204 17.85 -0.71 -3.57
C GLU A 204 19.28 -1.25 -3.40
N ALA A 205 19.51 -2.54 -3.68
CA ALA A 205 20.80 -3.20 -3.58
C ALA A 205 21.70 -3.00 -4.81
N GLN A 206 21.19 -2.43 -5.91
CA GLN A 206 22.00 -2.16 -7.10
C GLN A 206 23.16 -1.20 -6.77
N ILE A 207 24.32 -1.48 -7.33
CA ILE A 207 25.49 -0.62 -7.16
C ILE A 207 25.32 0.63 -8.02
N THR A 208 25.44 1.79 -7.39
CA THR A 208 25.44 3.09 -8.04
C THR A 208 26.84 3.68 -7.94
N VAL A 209 27.33 4.20 -9.04
CA VAL A 209 28.62 4.86 -9.13
C VAL A 209 28.39 6.35 -9.29
N LEU A 210 28.94 7.13 -8.36
CA LEU A 210 28.93 8.59 -8.40
C LEU A 210 30.32 9.07 -8.76
N GLN A 211 30.42 9.89 -9.80
CA GLN A 211 31.68 10.51 -10.20
C GLN A 211 31.55 12.04 -10.09
N PHE A 212 32.45 12.62 -9.33
CA PHE A 212 32.57 14.07 -9.21
C PHE A 212 33.87 14.48 -9.89
N GLN A 213 33.76 15.37 -10.86
CA GLN A 213 34.92 15.97 -11.53
C GLN A 213 35.00 17.43 -11.09
N MET A 214 36.17 17.83 -10.56
CA MET A 214 36.39 19.21 -10.21
C MET A 214 36.96 19.98 -11.37
N ILE A 215 36.38 21.16 -11.61
CA ILE A 215 36.83 22.09 -12.64
C ILE A 215 37.55 23.22 -11.93
N GLN A 216 38.90 23.21 -11.88
CA GLN A 216 39.64 24.24 -11.14
C GLN A 216 40.92 24.74 -11.74
N ASP A 217 41.32 25.91 -11.22
CA ASP A 217 42.54 26.65 -11.44
C ASP A 217 43.70 26.12 -10.51
N GLU A 218 44.92 26.21 -10.95
CA GLU A 218 46.09 25.38 -10.51
C GLU A 218 46.70 25.65 -9.12
N SER A 219 46.25 26.62 -8.30
CA SER A 219 47.08 27.15 -7.22
C SER A 219 46.86 26.61 -5.77
N GLU A 220 45.73 25.92 -5.44
CA GLU A 220 45.44 25.48 -4.06
C GLU A 220 44.96 24.00 -3.97
N ARG A 221 45.57 23.14 -4.71
CA ARG A 221 45.00 21.86 -5.18
C ARG A 221 44.77 20.74 -4.16
N ASN A 222 45.69 20.47 -3.27
CA ASN A 222 45.71 19.18 -2.55
C ASN A 222 44.87 19.13 -1.24
N ASP A 223 44.94 20.17 -0.43
CA ASP A 223 44.30 20.13 0.90
C ASP A 223 42.79 20.30 0.81
N ARG A 224 42.34 21.11 -0.13
CA ARG A 224 40.94 21.39 -0.38
C ARG A 224 40.19 20.17 -0.93
N LEU A 225 40.80 19.46 -1.89
CA LEU A 225 40.30 18.20 -2.43
C LEU A 225 40.08 17.12 -1.36
N GLN A 226 41.04 16.98 -0.44
CA GLN A 226 40.92 16.02 0.64
C GLN A 226 39.76 16.35 1.58
N GLN A 227 39.57 17.63 1.90
CA GLN A 227 38.43 18.08 2.73
C GLN A 227 37.09 17.85 2.06
N GLU A 228 36.99 18.14 0.75
CA GLU A 228 35.78 17.93 -0.06
C GLU A 228 35.45 16.44 -0.20
N CYS A 229 36.45 15.60 -0.46
CA CYS A 229 36.28 14.15 -0.46
C CYS A 229 35.77 13.62 0.88
N LEU A 230 36.32 14.12 1.96
CA LEU A 230 35.93 13.71 3.31
C LEU A 230 34.48 14.10 3.59
N PHE A 231 34.11 15.34 3.28
CA PHE A 231 32.74 15.85 3.44
C PHE A 231 31.71 15.02 2.67
N ILE A 232 31.96 14.72 1.38
CA ILE A 232 31.06 13.90 0.56
C ILE A 232 30.94 12.47 1.13
N LYS A 233 32.07 11.89 1.56
CA LYS A 233 32.09 10.58 2.20
C LYS A 233 31.27 10.55 3.49
N GLU A 234 31.44 11.54 4.36
CA GLU A 234 30.70 11.66 5.62
C GLU A 234 29.22 11.79 5.38
N ARG A 235 28.80 12.61 4.42
CA ARG A 235 27.40 12.76 4.04
C ARG A 235 26.77 11.48 3.48
N ILE A 236 27.50 10.71 2.68
CA ILE A 236 27.00 9.43 2.16
C ILE A 236 26.88 8.41 3.28
N VAL A 237 27.83 8.37 4.21
CA VAL A 237 27.82 7.46 5.35
C VAL A 237 26.64 7.74 6.30
N GLU A 238 26.19 8.98 6.44
CA GLU A 238 24.97 9.31 7.19
C GLU A 238 23.69 8.59 6.68
N PHE A 239 23.65 8.28 5.39
CA PHE A 239 22.49 7.64 4.74
C PHE A 239 22.63 6.13 4.51
N GLY A 240 23.81 5.58 4.72
CA GLY A 240 24.09 4.17 4.54
C GLY A 240 25.56 3.87 4.37
N ASN A 241 25.90 2.62 4.02
CA ASN A 241 27.29 2.22 3.86
C ASN A 241 27.86 2.66 2.50
N LEU A 242 28.98 3.36 2.54
CA LEU A 242 29.84 3.54 1.37
C LEU A 242 30.56 2.22 1.11
N LEU A 243 30.35 1.62 -0.07
CA LEU A 243 30.94 0.32 -0.41
C LEU A 243 32.45 0.47 -0.69
N PHE A 244 32.79 1.49 -1.46
CA PHE A 244 34.18 1.76 -1.86
C PHE A 244 34.30 3.21 -2.33
N SER A 245 35.48 3.82 -2.17
CA SER A 245 35.82 5.12 -2.75
C SER A 245 37.22 5.07 -3.37
N SER A 246 37.34 5.67 -4.56
CA SER A 246 38.65 5.87 -5.20
C SER A 246 38.79 7.33 -5.61
N THR A 247 40.00 7.87 -5.46
CA THR A 247 40.37 9.20 -5.95
C THR A 247 41.47 9.01 -6.98
N ASN A 248 41.29 9.54 -8.19
CA ASN A 248 42.31 9.54 -9.21
C ASN A 248 42.91 10.95 -9.32
N LEU A 249 44.21 11.07 -8.99
CA LEU A 249 44.90 12.35 -8.87
C LEU A 249 45.75 12.71 -10.09
N SER A 250 45.69 11.92 -11.18
CA SER A 250 46.42 12.21 -12.41
C SER A 250 45.52 12.90 -13.43
N ASP A 251 45.84 14.11 -13.82
CA ASP A 251 45.32 14.98 -14.91
C ASP A 251 43.86 15.44 -14.88
N SER A 252 42.97 14.71 -14.27
CA SER A 252 41.61 15.19 -13.97
C SER A 252 41.18 14.65 -12.61
N GLU A 253 40.87 15.56 -11.71
CA GLU A 253 40.52 15.26 -10.33
C GLU A 253 39.14 14.64 -10.28
N ILE A 254 39.08 13.32 -10.39
CA ILE A 254 37.84 12.57 -10.36
C ILE A 254 37.75 11.80 -9.03
N ILE A 255 36.70 12.08 -8.28
CA ILE A 255 36.31 11.31 -7.12
C ILE A 255 35.23 10.31 -7.58
N THR A 256 35.48 9.03 -7.39
CA THR A 256 34.51 7.98 -7.70
C THR A 256 34.06 7.33 -6.39
N LEU A 257 32.76 7.36 -6.14
CA LEU A 257 32.14 6.74 -4.97
C LEU A 257 31.23 5.61 -5.42
N TYR A 258 31.36 4.46 -4.78
CA TYR A 258 30.51 3.29 -5.01
C TYR A 258 29.57 3.14 -3.83
N THR A 259 28.28 3.20 -4.09
CA THR A 259 27.23 3.05 -3.06
C THR A 259 26.11 2.19 -3.60
N THR A 260 25.09 1.94 -2.79
CA THR A 260 23.87 1.29 -3.29
C THR A 260 22.88 2.35 -3.82
N ARG A 261 22.00 1.94 -4.74
CA ARG A 261 20.95 2.80 -5.28
C ARG A 261 20.07 3.36 -4.16
N GLY A 262 19.71 2.54 -3.17
CA GLY A 262 18.88 3.00 -2.04
C GLY A 262 19.55 4.11 -1.22
N VAL A 263 20.87 4.08 -1.04
CA VAL A 263 21.64 5.17 -0.41
C VAL A 263 21.66 6.41 -1.31
N PHE A 264 21.93 6.20 -2.60
CA PHE A 264 21.96 7.28 -3.59
C PHE A 264 20.64 8.06 -3.63
N GLU A 265 19.50 7.35 -3.67
CA GLU A 265 18.18 7.98 -3.71
C GLU A 265 17.87 8.77 -2.42
N LYS A 266 18.30 8.30 -1.25
CA LYS A 266 18.16 9.04 0.02
C LYS A 266 18.99 10.31 0.01
N VAL A 267 20.21 10.26 -0.49
CA VAL A 267 21.09 11.42 -0.64
C VAL A 267 20.49 12.42 -1.63
N THR A 268 20.05 11.96 -2.81
CA THR A 268 19.52 12.85 -3.86
C THR A 268 18.15 13.44 -3.54
N LYS A 269 17.32 12.79 -2.72
CA LYS A 269 16.12 13.43 -2.18
C LYS A 269 16.42 14.69 -1.38
N LYS A 270 17.52 14.72 -0.61
CA LYS A 270 18.02 15.95 0.02
C LYS A 270 18.60 16.94 -0.99
N TRP A 271 19.13 16.47 -2.11
CA TRP A 271 19.63 17.37 -3.17
C TRP A 271 18.51 18.13 -3.89
N SER A 272 17.31 17.55 -4.01
CA SER A 272 16.15 18.23 -4.57
C SER A 272 15.71 19.47 -3.76
N ASP A 273 16.07 19.54 -2.47
CA ASP A 273 15.82 20.70 -1.63
C ASP A 273 16.87 21.81 -1.79
N PHE A 274 17.81 21.68 -2.75
CA PHE A 274 18.92 22.61 -3.00
C PHE A 274 19.85 22.85 -1.80
N SER A 275 19.55 22.31 -0.62
CA SER A 275 20.34 22.55 0.59
C SER A 275 21.75 21.99 0.48
N PHE A 276 21.89 20.77 -0.09
CA PHE A 276 23.20 20.13 -0.27
C PHE A 276 24.05 20.81 -1.34
N LEU A 277 23.45 21.20 -2.47
CA LEU A 277 24.14 21.97 -3.51
C LEU A 277 24.52 23.38 -3.01
N LYS A 278 23.72 23.93 -2.09
CA LYS A 278 24.02 25.22 -1.44
C LYS A 278 25.16 25.05 -0.43
N GLU A 279 25.14 24.02 0.39
CA GLU A 279 26.25 23.65 1.32
C GLU A 279 27.55 23.38 0.54
N LEU A 280 27.47 22.64 -0.60
CA LEU A 280 28.63 22.44 -1.48
C LEU A 280 29.11 23.78 -2.06
N ASN A 281 28.23 24.63 -2.59
CA ASN A 281 28.61 25.94 -3.13
C ASN A 281 29.17 26.86 -2.05
N GLU A 282 28.66 26.85 -0.81
CA GLU A 282 29.19 27.65 0.29
C GLU A 282 30.59 27.18 0.71
N LEU A 283 30.89 25.89 0.57
CA LEU A 283 32.26 25.35 0.77
C LEU A 283 33.23 25.73 -0.37
N PHE A 284 32.70 26.01 -1.58
CA PHE A 284 33.47 26.31 -2.78
C PHE A 284 33.57 27.80 -3.13
N THR A 285 32.87 28.67 -2.40
CA THR A 285 32.82 30.13 -2.69
C THR A 285 33.61 30.96 -1.65
N VAL A 286 34.86 30.60 -1.37
CA VAL A 286 35.77 31.49 -0.62
C VAL A 286 36.97 31.80 -1.46
#